data_dd42a5db5e30c53d0cb9c33ef02cf6b8
#
_entry.id   dd42a5db5e30c53d0cb9c33ef02cf6b8
#
_cell.length_a   1.000
_cell.length_b   1.000
_cell.length_c   1.000
_cell.angle_alpha   90.00
_cell.angle_beta   90.00
_cell.angle_gamma   90.00
#
_symmetry.space_group_name_H-M   'P 1'
#
loop_
_entity.id
_entity.type
_entity.pdbx_description
1 polymer ?
#
loop_
_entity_poly.entity_id
_entity_poly.type
_entity_poly.pdbx_seq_one_letter_code
_entity_poly.pdbx_strand_id
1 'polypeptide(L)'
;MPLLSKDIKDFKNEILVEEGFGKFLDIDDQDYIDKGCHILSRAEVFAESEAIFSLKLIQPADYSHLREGQMIIGWTHPFSSGQSFMKEQALPKKLIVVDLDSNSPCIYYENEIFESDIPKGLLYKNSFYAGYAGVIDALLQYGFIPTEETKIAILGSGNVAQGSFSSISK
;
A
#
# COMPACT_ATOMS: atom_id res chain seq x y z
N MET A 1 -3.32 0.55 5.13
CA MET A 1 -4.63 0.34 5.78
C MET A 1 -5.38 -0.64 4.91
N PRO A 2 -5.89 -1.74 5.42
CA PRO A 2 -6.67 -2.66 4.60
C PRO A 2 -7.90 -1.96 4.04
N LEU A 3 -8.37 -2.43 2.89
CA LEU A 3 -9.62 -1.97 2.30
C LEU A 3 -10.75 -2.30 3.28
N LEU A 4 -11.53 -1.30 3.67
CA LEU A 4 -12.65 -1.54 4.58
C LEU A 4 -13.77 -2.25 3.84
N SER A 5 -14.40 -3.21 4.48
CA SER A 5 -15.51 -3.97 3.89
C SER A 5 -16.63 -3.07 3.32
N LYS A 6 -16.87 -1.90 3.94
CA LYS A 6 -17.84 -0.90 3.45
C LYS A 6 -17.48 -0.30 2.08
N ASP A 7 -16.19 -0.30 1.70
CA ASP A 7 -15.71 0.31 0.46
C ASP A 7 -15.74 -0.67 -0.73
N ILE A 8 -16.07 -1.93 -0.48
CA ILE A 8 -16.05 -3.02 -1.47
C ILE A 8 -17.35 -3.12 -2.27
N LYS A 9 -18.46 -2.68 -1.73
CA LYS A 9 -19.82 -2.88 -2.29
C LYS A 9 -20.04 -2.47 -3.75
N ASP A 10 -19.22 -1.56 -4.26
CA ASP A 10 -19.36 -1.03 -5.61
C ASP A 10 -18.44 -1.72 -6.62
N PHE A 11 -17.62 -2.68 -6.18
CA PHE A 11 -16.78 -3.47 -7.07
C PHE A 11 -17.60 -4.54 -7.79
N LYS A 12 -17.40 -4.62 -9.11
CA LYS A 12 -18.05 -5.62 -9.97
C LYS A 12 -17.18 -6.85 -10.21
N ASN A 13 -15.88 -6.75 -9.91
CA ASN A 13 -14.93 -7.82 -10.11
C ASN A 13 -14.88 -8.70 -8.85
N GLU A 14 -14.49 -9.95 -9.05
CA GLU A 14 -14.19 -10.85 -7.96
C GLU A 14 -13.01 -10.34 -7.13
N ILE A 15 -13.17 -10.31 -5.82
CA ILE A 15 -12.13 -9.84 -4.89
C ILE A 15 -11.71 -11.01 -4.01
N LEU A 16 -10.42 -11.37 -4.13
CA LEU A 16 -9.77 -12.34 -3.30
C LEU A 16 -9.05 -11.63 -2.16
N VAL A 17 -9.27 -12.08 -0.93
CA VAL A 17 -8.72 -11.47 0.27
C VAL A 17 -7.95 -12.52 1.06
N GLU A 18 -6.75 -12.19 1.49
CA GLU A 18 -5.94 -13.07 2.34
C GLU A 18 -6.60 -13.26 3.71
N GLU A 19 -6.63 -14.49 4.21
CA GLU A 19 -7.12 -14.82 5.54
C GLU A 19 -6.48 -13.93 6.62
N GLY A 20 -7.28 -13.35 7.49
CA GLY A 20 -6.84 -12.46 8.55
C GLY A 20 -6.42 -11.05 8.09
N PHE A 21 -6.72 -10.65 6.86
CA PHE A 21 -6.35 -9.36 6.29
C PHE A 21 -6.77 -8.16 7.15
N GLY A 22 -7.96 -8.22 7.75
CA GLY A 22 -8.53 -7.16 8.58
C GLY A 22 -8.16 -7.22 10.06
N LYS A 23 -7.48 -8.27 10.51
CA LYS A 23 -7.29 -8.62 11.93
C LYS A 23 -6.68 -7.50 12.79
N PHE A 24 -5.75 -6.73 12.25
CA PHE A 24 -5.13 -5.60 12.98
C PHE A 24 -6.06 -4.39 13.18
N LEU A 25 -7.23 -4.40 12.54
CA LEU A 25 -8.26 -3.37 12.68
C LEU A 25 -9.55 -3.93 13.31
N ASP A 26 -9.48 -5.09 13.95
CA ASP A 26 -10.64 -5.80 14.52
C ASP A 26 -11.76 -6.01 13.48
N ILE A 27 -11.38 -6.29 12.22
CA ILE A 27 -12.28 -6.64 11.12
C ILE A 27 -12.12 -8.14 10.85
N ASP A 28 -13.20 -8.89 11.00
CA ASP A 28 -13.21 -10.33 10.77
C ASP A 28 -13.30 -10.66 9.26
N ASP A 29 -12.81 -11.84 8.89
CA ASP A 29 -12.91 -12.34 7.51
C ASP A 29 -14.38 -12.46 7.06
N GLN A 30 -15.30 -12.71 8.00
CA GLN A 30 -16.73 -12.75 7.72
C GLN A 30 -17.26 -11.41 7.18
N ASP A 31 -16.74 -10.28 7.65
CA ASP A 31 -17.11 -8.95 7.14
C ASP A 31 -16.82 -8.78 5.64
N TYR A 32 -15.75 -9.42 5.14
CA TYR A 32 -15.40 -9.43 3.72
C TYR A 32 -16.26 -10.43 2.94
N ILE A 33 -16.52 -11.62 3.49
CA ILE A 33 -17.40 -12.63 2.90
C ILE A 33 -18.81 -12.05 2.70
N ASP A 34 -19.35 -11.35 3.68
CA ASP A 34 -20.66 -10.70 3.63
C ASP A 34 -20.76 -9.61 2.56
N LYS A 35 -19.60 -9.13 2.05
CA LYS A 35 -19.50 -8.19 0.92
C LYS A 35 -19.21 -8.87 -0.41
N GLY A 36 -19.18 -10.20 -0.44
CA GLY A 36 -18.97 -10.98 -1.66
C GLY A 36 -17.48 -11.23 -2.00
N CYS A 37 -16.58 -11.03 -1.04
CA CYS A 37 -15.17 -11.40 -1.23
C CYS A 37 -14.96 -12.89 -0.94
N HIS A 38 -13.92 -13.45 -1.53
CA HIS A 38 -13.46 -14.81 -1.26
C HIS A 38 -12.22 -14.75 -0.36
N ILE A 39 -12.29 -15.41 0.79
CA ILE A 39 -11.15 -15.53 1.70
C ILE A 39 -10.34 -16.75 1.32
N LEU A 40 -9.05 -16.54 1.09
CA LEU A 40 -8.09 -17.55 0.63
C LEU A 40 -6.80 -17.46 1.45
N SER A 41 -6.05 -18.54 1.46
CA SER A 41 -4.68 -18.49 1.97
C SER A 41 -3.81 -17.56 1.11
N ARG A 42 -2.71 -17.05 1.67
CA ARG A 42 -1.75 -16.21 0.93
C ARG A 42 -1.31 -16.83 -0.39
N ALA A 43 -0.97 -18.12 -0.38
CA ALA A 43 -0.52 -18.82 -1.58
C ALA A 43 -1.62 -18.89 -2.65
N GLU A 44 -2.85 -19.15 -2.26
CA GLU A 44 -4.01 -19.19 -3.18
C GLU A 44 -4.33 -17.81 -3.75
N VAL A 45 -4.26 -16.75 -2.93
CA VAL A 45 -4.42 -15.37 -3.43
C VAL A 45 -3.41 -15.09 -4.56
N PHE A 46 -2.14 -15.46 -4.38
CA PHE A 46 -1.14 -15.29 -5.44
C PHE A 46 -1.42 -16.18 -6.66
N ALA A 47 -1.88 -17.41 -6.44
CA ALA A 47 -2.12 -18.36 -7.53
C ALA A 47 -3.34 -18.02 -8.38
N GLU A 48 -4.39 -17.45 -7.78
CA GLU A 48 -5.67 -17.22 -8.46
C GLU A 48 -5.83 -15.78 -8.97
N SER A 49 -5.19 -14.78 -8.32
CA SER A 49 -5.33 -13.39 -8.73
C SER A 49 -4.69 -13.10 -10.09
N GLU A 50 -5.40 -12.39 -10.96
CA GLU A 50 -4.82 -11.77 -12.16
C GLU A 50 -4.07 -10.47 -11.81
N ALA A 51 -4.61 -9.72 -10.85
CA ALA A 51 -4.02 -8.49 -10.31
C ALA A 51 -3.87 -8.56 -8.80
N ILE A 52 -2.68 -8.29 -8.29
CA ILE A 52 -2.38 -8.24 -6.86
C ILE A 52 -2.22 -6.79 -6.45
N PHE A 53 -3.07 -6.32 -5.54
CA PHE A 53 -2.91 -5.03 -4.90
C PHE A 53 -2.11 -5.20 -3.61
N SER A 54 -0.87 -4.69 -3.59
CA SER A 54 0.01 -4.72 -2.42
C SER A 54 0.43 -3.32 -2.02
N LEU A 55 0.03 -2.90 -0.82
CA LEU A 55 0.40 -1.57 -0.31
C LEU A 55 1.92 -1.40 -0.19
N LYS A 56 2.63 -2.47 0.13
CA LYS A 56 4.10 -2.52 0.22
C LYS A 56 4.67 -3.35 -0.92
N LEU A 57 5.97 -3.15 -1.17
CA LEU A 57 6.69 -3.98 -2.14
C LEU A 57 6.54 -5.47 -1.78
N ILE A 58 6.27 -6.29 -2.79
CA ILE A 58 6.24 -7.75 -2.65
C ILE A 58 7.57 -8.22 -2.05
N GLN A 59 7.48 -9.05 -1.03
CA GLN A 59 8.65 -9.51 -0.29
C GLN A 59 9.32 -10.71 -0.98
N PRO A 60 10.63 -10.93 -0.80
CA PRO A 60 11.33 -12.07 -1.38
C PRO A 60 10.72 -13.44 -1.08
N ALA A 61 10.09 -13.59 0.09
CA ALA A 61 9.39 -14.83 0.47
C ALA A 61 8.22 -15.18 -0.47
N ASP A 62 7.66 -14.17 -1.15
CA ASP A 62 6.50 -14.35 -2.04
C ASP A 62 6.88 -14.47 -3.52
N TYR A 63 8.16 -14.28 -3.86
CA TYR A 63 8.58 -14.25 -5.26
C TYR A 63 8.30 -15.56 -6.02
N SER A 64 8.34 -16.70 -5.32
CA SER A 64 8.01 -18.01 -5.90
C SER A 64 6.54 -18.17 -6.28
N HIS A 65 5.66 -17.38 -5.70
CA HIS A 65 4.24 -17.42 -5.98
C HIS A 65 3.81 -16.54 -7.17
N LEU A 66 4.69 -15.62 -7.60
CA LEU A 66 4.40 -14.73 -8.73
C LEU A 66 4.39 -15.50 -10.06
N ARG A 67 3.36 -15.29 -10.86
CA ARG A 67 3.14 -15.92 -12.16
C ARG A 67 3.52 -14.98 -13.32
N GLU A 68 3.93 -15.55 -14.45
CA GLU A 68 4.19 -14.79 -15.67
C GLU A 68 2.96 -13.99 -16.10
N GLY A 69 3.16 -12.72 -16.45
CA GLY A 69 2.12 -11.81 -16.93
C GLY A 69 1.18 -11.24 -15.86
N GLN A 70 1.39 -11.59 -14.59
CA GLN A 70 0.53 -11.12 -13.49
C GLN A 70 0.70 -9.62 -13.27
N MET A 71 -0.38 -8.92 -12.90
CA MET A 71 -0.34 -7.50 -12.57
C MET A 71 -0.05 -7.28 -11.08
N ILE A 72 0.87 -6.36 -10.79
CA ILE A 72 1.20 -5.91 -9.43
C ILE A 72 0.91 -4.43 -9.32
N ILE A 73 0.06 -4.05 -8.37
CA ILE A 73 -0.35 -2.66 -8.13
C ILE A 73 0.08 -2.25 -6.73
N GLY A 74 0.87 -1.19 -6.59
CA GLY A 74 1.29 -0.72 -5.26
C GLY A 74 2.45 0.25 -5.26
N TRP A 75 3.05 0.42 -4.08
CA TRP A 75 4.27 1.21 -3.87
C TRP A 75 5.49 0.36 -4.19
N THR A 76 5.87 0.28 -5.45
CA THR A 76 6.89 -0.65 -5.92
C THR A 76 8.31 -0.10 -5.90
N HIS A 77 8.47 1.21 -5.75
CA HIS A 77 9.77 1.90 -5.65
C HIS A 77 10.78 1.47 -6.73
N PRO A 78 10.45 1.51 -8.03
CA PRO A 78 11.22 0.85 -9.09
C PRO A 78 12.65 1.39 -9.25
N PHE A 79 12.90 2.63 -8.86
CA PHE A 79 14.22 3.28 -8.96
C PHE A 79 15.00 3.30 -7.65
N SER A 80 14.48 2.69 -6.58
CA SER A 80 15.13 2.65 -5.27
C SER A 80 15.07 1.26 -4.66
N SER A 81 14.37 1.05 -3.56
CA SER A 81 14.30 -0.23 -2.85
C SER A 81 13.67 -1.38 -3.65
N GLY A 82 12.86 -1.07 -4.66
CA GLY A 82 12.24 -2.07 -5.55
C GLY A 82 13.07 -2.44 -6.77
N GLN A 83 14.28 -1.89 -6.94
CA GLN A 83 15.08 -2.13 -8.14
C GLN A 83 15.42 -3.62 -8.33
N SER A 84 15.72 -4.34 -7.25
CA SER A 84 15.97 -5.81 -7.31
C SER A 84 14.70 -6.55 -7.73
N PHE A 85 13.54 -6.21 -7.17
CA PHE A 85 12.26 -6.79 -7.58
C PHE A 85 12.00 -6.59 -9.08
N MET A 86 12.23 -5.38 -9.61
CA MET A 86 12.04 -5.10 -11.04
C MET A 86 12.95 -5.96 -11.90
N LYS A 87 14.24 -6.10 -11.54
CA LYS A 87 15.22 -6.86 -12.31
C LYS A 87 15.07 -8.38 -12.22
N GLU A 88 14.75 -8.86 -11.02
CA GLU A 88 14.79 -10.30 -10.69
C GLU A 88 13.43 -10.98 -10.84
N GLN A 89 12.34 -10.23 -10.75
CA GLN A 89 10.98 -10.76 -10.81
C GLN A 89 10.18 -10.14 -11.95
N ALA A 90 10.05 -8.81 -11.98
CA ALA A 90 9.14 -8.16 -12.92
C ALA A 90 9.56 -8.41 -14.38
N LEU A 91 10.81 -8.17 -14.75
CA LEU A 91 11.29 -8.37 -16.10
C LEU A 91 11.26 -9.86 -16.54
N PRO A 92 11.86 -10.81 -15.78
CA PRO A 92 11.87 -12.22 -16.19
C PRO A 92 10.48 -12.85 -16.30
N LYS A 93 9.54 -12.43 -15.45
CA LYS A 93 8.16 -12.95 -15.42
C LYS A 93 7.18 -12.10 -16.23
N LYS A 94 7.68 -11.07 -16.93
CA LYS A 94 6.86 -10.14 -17.70
C LYS A 94 5.67 -9.58 -16.91
N LEU A 95 5.91 -9.23 -15.64
CA LEU A 95 4.86 -8.67 -14.79
C LEU A 95 4.46 -7.29 -15.32
N ILE A 96 3.17 -6.96 -15.19
CA ILE A 96 2.67 -5.61 -15.40
C ILE A 96 2.72 -4.90 -14.04
N VAL A 97 3.61 -3.92 -13.88
CA VAL A 97 3.80 -3.23 -12.60
C VAL A 97 3.18 -1.83 -12.66
N VAL A 98 2.12 -1.63 -11.89
CA VAL A 98 1.46 -0.33 -11.71
C VAL A 98 2.03 0.32 -10.47
N ASP A 99 2.96 1.27 -10.67
CA ASP A 99 3.63 1.98 -9.58
C ASP A 99 2.83 3.20 -9.13
N LEU A 100 2.55 3.27 -7.83
CA LEU A 100 1.85 4.39 -7.18
C LEU A 100 2.81 5.36 -6.48
N ASP A 101 4.13 5.11 -6.55
CA ASP A 101 5.16 5.84 -5.79
C ASP A 101 5.62 7.14 -6.46
N SER A 102 5.04 7.52 -7.58
CA SER A 102 5.37 8.75 -8.25
C SER A 102 4.25 9.80 -8.18
N ASN A 103 4.59 11.07 -8.44
CA ASN A 103 3.59 12.13 -8.59
C ASN A 103 2.67 11.89 -9.81
N SER A 104 3.16 11.13 -10.76
CA SER A 104 2.40 10.61 -11.90
C SER A 104 2.59 9.10 -11.94
N PRO A 105 1.64 8.32 -11.41
CA PRO A 105 1.71 6.87 -11.43
C PRO A 105 1.97 6.33 -12.82
N CYS A 106 2.86 5.35 -12.93
CA CYS A 106 3.28 4.76 -14.19
C CYS A 106 3.05 3.25 -14.19
N ILE A 107 2.87 2.70 -15.38
CA ILE A 107 2.77 1.28 -15.64
C ILE A 107 4.08 0.83 -16.29
N TYR A 108 4.74 -0.13 -15.68
CA TYR A 108 5.96 -0.75 -16.20
C TYR A 108 5.61 -2.13 -16.76
N TYR A 109 5.94 -2.34 -18.01
CA TYR A 109 5.78 -3.64 -18.66
C TYR A 109 7.00 -3.90 -19.56
N GLU A 110 7.70 -5.00 -19.33
CA GLU A 110 8.98 -5.32 -19.95
C GLU A 110 9.97 -4.13 -19.80
N ASN A 111 10.40 -3.53 -20.90
CA ASN A 111 11.28 -2.36 -20.91
C ASN A 111 10.56 -1.03 -21.24
N GLU A 112 9.25 -1.04 -21.27
CA GLU A 112 8.43 0.13 -21.61
C GLU A 112 7.80 0.74 -20.36
N ILE A 113 7.58 2.05 -20.41
CA ILE A 113 6.93 2.83 -19.35
C ILE A 113 5.74 3.55 -19.97
N PHE A 114 4.57 3.34 -19.42
CA PHE A 114 3.33 3.97 -19.86
C PHE A 114 2.81 4.93 -18.78
N GLU A 115 2.33 6.09 -19.18
CA GLU A 115 1.61 6.98 -18.28
C GLU A 115 0.27 6.34 -17.88
N SER A 116 -0.14 6.57 -16.65
CA SER A 116 -1.38 6.05 -16.10
C SER A 116 -2.38 7.18 -15.83
N ASP A 117 -3.66 6.91 -16.07
CA ASP A 117 -4.77 7.81 -15.72
C ASP A 117 -5.11 7.81 -14.21
N ILE A 118 -4.33 7.11 -13.39
CA ILE A 118 -4.50 7.09 -11.93
C ILE A 118 -4.34 8.53 -11.39
N PRO A 119 -5.22 8.97 -10.47
CA PRO A 119 -5.20 10.34 -9.97
C PRO A 119 -3.85 10.77 -9.41
N LYS A 120 -3.37 11.93 -9.85
CA LYS A 120 -2.14 12.55 -9.32
C LYS A 120 -2.29 12.90 -7.83
N GLY A 121 -1.17 12.94 -7.12
CA GLY A 121 -1.14 13.35 -5.71
C GLY A 121 -1.42 12.22 -4.70
N LEU A 122 -1.52 10.96 -5.12
CA LEU A 122 -1.61 9.82 -4.21
C LEU A 122 -0.40 9.73 -3.28
N LEU A 123 0.82 9.90 -3.83
CA LEU A 123 2.06 9.91 -3.06
C LEU A 123 2.05 11.00 -2.00
N TYR A 124 1.65 12.22 -2.36
CA TYR A 124 1.54 13.33 -1.41
C TYR A 124 0.60 12.98 -0.26
N LYS A 125 -0.63 12.54 -0.55
CA LYS A 125 -1.63 12.19 0.45
C LYS A 125 -1.14 11.05 1.34
N ASN A 126 -0.62 9.99 0.76
CA ASN A 126 -0.07 8.86 1.52
C ASN A 126 1.03 9.30 2.47
N SER A 127 2.00 10.07 2.00
CA SER A 127 3.12 10.57 2.81
C SER A 127 2.66 11.53 3.91
N PHE A 128 1.73 12.43 3.61
CA PHE A 128 1.15 13.33 4.60
C PHE A 128 0.46 12.57 5.72
N TYR A 129 -0.43 11.65 5.38
CA TYR A 129 -1.15 10.86 6.40
C TYR A 129 -0.23 9.90 7.16
N ALA A 130 0.85 9.41 6.55
CA ALA A 130 1.84 8.62 7.26
C ALA A 130 2.52 9.43 8.37
N GLY A 131 2.90 10.68 8.08
CA GLY A 131 3.45 11.58 9.10
C GLY A 131 2.44 11.95 10.18
N TYR A 132 1.22 12.27 9.79
CA TYR A 132 0.14 12.62 10.71
C TYR A 132 -0.17 11.47 11.68
N ALA A 133 -0.43 10.28 11.15
CA ALA A 133 -0.76 9.10 11.93
C ALA A 133 0.42 8.63 12.80
N GLY A 134 1.64 8.67 12.25
CA GLY A 134 2.84 8.23 12.96
C GLY A 134 3.12 9.05 14.22
N VAL A 135 2.88 10.35 14.20
CA VAL A 135 3.01 11.19 15.40
C VAL A 135 1.92 10.87 16.43
N ILE A 136 0.67 10.76 15.99
CA ILE A 136 -0.43 10.41 16.90
C ILE A 136 -0.18 9.05 17.54
N ASP A 137 0.20 8.04 16.76
CA ASP A 137 0.50 6.72 17.29
C ASP A 137 1.65 6.75 18.29
N ALA A 138 2.74 7.44 17.98
CA ALA A 138 3.87 7.60 18.89
C ALA A 138 3.46 8.26 20.22
N LEU A 139 2.63 9.31 20.18
CA LEU A 139 2.15 9.98 21.40
C LEU A 139 1.25 9.06 22.22
N LEU A 140 0.37 8.30 21.58
CA LEU A 140 -0.50 7.31 22.24
C LEU A 140 0.31 6.18 22.88
N GLN A 141 1.28 5.63 22.16
CA GLN A 141 2.15 4.56 22.66
C GLN A 141 3.00 5.02 23.86
N TYR A 142 3.44 6.27 23.83
CA TYR A 142 4.23 6.85 24.89
C TYR A 142 3.39 7.32 26.09
N GLY A 143 2.06 7.42 25.91
CA GLY A 143 1.15 7.96 26.93
C GLY A 143 1.37 9.45 27.22
N PHE A 144 1.89 10.19 26.23
CA PHE A 144 2.24 11.59 26.37
C PHE A 144 1.30 12.49 25.57
N ILE A 145 0.77 13.52 26.26
CA ILE A 145 -0.05 14.57 25.63
C ILE A 145 0.79 15.86 25.63
N PRO A 146 1.14 16.41 24.47
CA PRO A 146 1.86 17.68 24.37
C PRO A 146 1.07 18.80 25.07
N THR A 147 1.79 19.68 25.76
CA THR A 147 1.24 20.92 26.36
C THR A 147 1.83 22.14 25.65
N GLU A 148 1.37 23.34 25.97
CA GLU A 148 1.89 24.60 25.42
C GLU A 148 3.39 24.79 25.73
N GLU A 149 3.91 24.17 26.80
CA GLU A 149 5.32 24.22 27.17
C GLU A 149 6.17 23.16 26.48
N THR A 150 5.55 22.21 25.77
CA THR A 150 6.24 21.10 25.11
C THR A 150 7.00 21.58 23.88
N LYS A 151 8.31 21.34 23.86
CA LYS A 151 9.15 21.65 22.70
C LYS A 151 9.28 20.42 21.82
N ILE A 152 8.79 20.54 20.58
CA ILE A 152 8.84 19.46 19.59
C ILE A 152 9.72 19.91 18.43
N ALA A 153 10.65 19.05 18.01
CA ALA A 153 11.47 19.28 16.83
C ALA A 153 11.05 18.33 15.71
N ILE A 154 10.82 18.88 14.53
CA ILE A 154 10.56 18.12 13.29
C ILE A 154 11.75 18.34 12.37
N LEU A 155 12.41 17.25 11.97
CA LEU A 155 13.55 17.29 11.06
C LEU A 155 13.10 16.94 9.65
N GLY A 156 13.21 17.92 8.74
CA GLY A 156 12.80 17.81 7.36
C GLY A 156 11.63 18.72 6.98
N SER A 157 11.37 18.84 5.68
CA SER A 157 10.31 19.72 5.14
C SER A 157 9.42 19.03 4.09
N GLY A 158 9.59 17.70 3.92
CA GLY A 158 8.82 16.91 2.96
C GLY A 158 7.38 16.64 3.44
N ASN A 159 6.64 15.90 2.63
CA ASN A 159 5.22 15.61 2.86
C ASN A 159 4.95 14.94 4.22
N VAL A 160 5.82 14.03 4.65
CA VAL A 160 5.74 13.36 5.97
C VAL A 160 5.90 14.39 7.09
N ALA A 161 6.89 15.28 7.00
CA ALA A 161 7.12 16.33 8.00
C ALA A 161 5.94 17.30 8.08
N GLN A 162 5.31 17.65 6.95
CA GLN A 162 4.09 18.47 6.92
C GLN A 162 2.92 17.77 7.62
N GLY A 163 2.74 16.47 7.41
CA GLY A 163 1.75 15.65 8.12
C GLY A 163 2.00 15.64 9.62
N SER A 164 3.26 15.41 10.03
CA SER A 164 3.68 15.43 11.44
C SER A 164 3.41 16.78 12.09
N PHE A 165 3.74 17.88 11.42
CA PHE A 165 3.44 19.22 11.92
C PHE A 165 1.94 19.44 12.10
N SER A 166 1.14 19.02 11.12
CA SER A 166 -0.32 19.18 11.17
C SER A 166 -0.97 18.41 12.32
N SER A 167 -0.38 17.30 12.78
CA SER A 167 -0.93 16.49 13.88
C SER A 167 -0.74 17.12 15.26
N ILE A 168 0.28 17.97 15.42
CA ILE A 168 0.61 18.62 16.70
C ILE A 168 0.16 20.08 16.76
N SER A 169 -0.30 20.66 15.66
CA SER A 169 -0.75 22.05 15.58
C SER A 169 -2.26 22.23 15.82
N LYS A 170 -2.97 21.18 16.14
CA LYS A 170 -4.40 21.14 16.49
C LYS A 170 -4.59 20.86 17.97
#